data_5ad5bca7a96d23069e82a3c3c7270835
#
_entry.id   5ad5bca7a96d23069e82a3c3c7270835
#
_cell.length_a   1.000
_cell.length_b   1.000
_cell.length_c   1.000
_cell.angle_alpha   90.00
_cell.angle_beta   90.00
_cell.angle_gamma   90.00
#
_symmetry.space_group_name_H-M   'P 1'
#
loop_
_entity.id
_entity.type
_entity.pdbx_description
1 polymer ?
#
loop_
_entity_poly.entity_id
_entity_poly.type
_entity_poly.pdbx_seq_one_letter_code
_entity_poly.pdbx_strand_id
1 'polypeptide(L)'
;MALTTPMTELFKIKHPVMLAGMAGAAGPELAAAVSNAGGLGNIGGVGFTPAALRKTIGLLKKDLVDKNAPFGVDLLLPQVGGGARKTNKDYTAGALPELVDIIIEEKAALFICAVGVPPKWAVDKFHSAGIPVMNMIGAVKHVGKALEAGVDLICAQGGEGGGHTGDTATAILLPKVADAVRGKMSPLTGRPVQVVGAGGIFDGRGLAACLAMGCSGVWVGTRFIASDEAGAGPLHKQKILSGDYGETVRTTIYTGRPMRVFKTPYIQDWEQNRMKEMLQLQESGVPAWVVDVDGLEGGFSVGILQQAEVLTQEEKKKGVQLSRKETRERGVFLSGQCAGAITDIKPAGQIVEEMVQGAVEQLQTASNFLVAKL
;
A
#
# COMPACT_ATOMS: atom_id res chain seq x y z
N MET A 1 1.55 -10.57 26.03
CA MET A 1 2.88 -11.00 25.50
C MET A 1 3.21 -10.16 24.29
N ALA A 2 4.49 -9.96 23.97
CA ALA A 2 4.93 -9.19 22.81
C ALA A 2 5.59 -10.11 21.78
N LEU A 3 5.57 -9.71 20.53
CA LEU A 3 6.27 -10.38 19.44
C LEU A 3 7.56 -9.59 19.15
N THR A 4 8.70 -10.22 19.30
CA THR A 4 9.99 -9.64 18.90
C THR A 4 10.39 -10.24 17.56
N THR A 5 10.69 -9.39 16.57
CA THR A 5 11.10 -9.79 15.24
C THR A 5 12.26 -8.92 14.76
N PRO A 6 13.02 -9.30 13.72
CA PRO A 6 14.05 -8.44 13.15
C PRO A 6 13.52 -7.04 12.76
N MET A 7 12.26 -6.93 12.37
CA MET A 7 11.63 -5.64 12.05
C MET A 7 11.39 -4.78 13.30
N THR A 8 10.91 -5.37 14.40
CA THR A 8 10.70 -4.61 15.64
C THR A 8 12.02 -4.12 16.23
N GLU A 9 13.10 -4.91 16.10
CA GLU A 9 14.44 -4.50 16.52
C GLU A 9 15.01 -3.38 15.64
N LEU A 10 14.82 -3.47 14.32
CA LEU A 10 15.32 -2.47 13.36
C LEU A 10 14.71 -1.09 13.61
N PHE A 11 13.38 -1.04 13.76
CA PHE A 11 12.65 0.21 13.92
C PHE A 11 12.41 0.62 15.38
N LYS A 12 12.82 -0.21 16.35
CA LYS A 12 12.56 0.01 17.79
C LYS A 12 11.07 0.19 18.11
N ILE A 13 10.24 -0.59 17.44
CA ILE A 13 8.78 -0.64 17.63
C ILE A 13 8.37 -1.86 18.45
N LYS A 14 7.19 -1.79 19.10
CA LYS A 14 6.69 -2.87 19.95
C LYS A 14 6.11 -4.03 19.14
N HIS A 15 5.52 -3.72 17.97
CA HIS A 15 4.65 -4.62 17.24
C HIS A 15 5.05 -4.73 15.77
N PRO A 16 5.13 -5.93 15.19
CA PRO A 16 5.55 -6.13 13.81
C PRO A 16 4.42 -5.81 12.80
N VAL A 17 3.77 -4.67 12.97
CA VAL A 17 2.64 -4.20 12.15
C VAL A 17 2.97 -2.84 11.57
N MET A 18 2.94 -2.74 10.25
CA MET A 18 3.08 -1.49 9.50
C MET A 18 1.75 -1.06 8.89
N LEU A 19 1.43 0.22 8.99
CA LEU A 19 0.35 0.82 8.22
C LEU A 19 0.74 0.88 6.75
N ALA A 20 -0.12 0.45 5.85
CA ALA A 20 0.08 0.64 4.42
C ALA A 20 -0.03 2.12 4.03
N GLY A 21 0.87 2.58 3.15
CA GLY A 21 0.72 3.88 2.49
C GLY A 21 -0.50 3.86 1.57
N MET A 22 -1.47 4.74 1.82
CA MET A 22 -2.75 4.76 1.09
C MET A 22 -3.16 6.21 0.84
N ALA A 23 -3.19 6.63 -0.43
CA ALA A 23 -3.61 7.98 -0.80
C ALA A 23 -5.01 8.29 -0.24
N GLY A 24 -5.14 9.36 0.52
CA GLY A 24 -6.39 9.81 1.11
C GLY A 24 -6.87 9.03 2.33
N ALA A 25 -6.44 7.78 2.55
CA ALA A 25 -6.84 6.98 3.70
C ALA A 25 -5.78 6.97 4.81
N ALA A 26 -4.50 6.77 4.46
CA ALA A 26 -3.39 6.80 5.41
C ALA A 26 -2.83 8.23 5.54
N GLY A 27 -3.60 9.08 6.19
CA GLY A 27 -3.21 10.44 6.55
C GLY A 27 -2.36 10.50 7.82
N PRO A 28 -1.97 11.72 8.24
CA PRO A 28 -1.12 11.93 9.41
C PRO A 28 -1.76 11.39 10.71
N GLU A 29 -3.05 11.53 10.88
CA GLU A 29 -3.79 11.07 12.06
C GLU A 29 -3.72 9.55 12.21
N LEU A 30 -4.02 8.81 11.14
CA LEU A 30 -3.94 7.34 11.14
C LEU A 30 -2.50 6.86 11.32
N ALA A 31 -1.55 7.48 10.65
CA ALA A 31 -0.13 7.10 10.79
C ALA A 31 0.37 7.33 12.23
N ALA A 32 0.02 8.47 12.84
CA ALA A 32 0.35 8.75 14.23
C ALA A 32 -0.31 7.75 15.19
N ALA A 33 -1.59 7.40 14.98
CA ALA A 33 -2.30 6.43 15.81
C ALA A 33 -1.63 5.04 15.79
N VAL A 34 -1.20 4.57 14.61
CA VAL A 34 -0.48 3.29 14.51
C VAL A 34 0.89 3.36 15.16
N SER A 35 1.66 4.46 15.00
CA SER A 35 2.95 4.63 15.68
C SER A 35 2.78 4.72 17.21
N ASN A 36 1.78 5.46 17.69
CA ASN A 36 1.45 5.57 19.12
C ASN A 36 1.07 4.22 19.75
N ALA A 37 0.45 3.33 18.96
CA ALA A 37 0.15 1.96 19.38
C ALA A 37 1.37 1.03 19.38
N GLY A 38 2.53 1.51 18.94
CA GLY A 38 3.76 0.72 18.89
C GLY A 38 3.98 -0.08 17.61
N GLY A 39 3.18 0.18 16.56
CA GLY A 39 3.45 -0.24 15.18
C GLY A 39 4.34 0.78 14.45
N LEU A 40 4.43 0.67 13.12
CA LEU A 40 5.07 1.67 12.26
C LEU A 40 4.01 2.36 11.39
N GLY A 41 3.65 3.58 11.74
CA GLY A 41 2.78 4.41 10.94
C GLY A 41 3.49 4.91 9.69
N ASN A 42 2.84 4.81 8.53
CA ASN A 42 3.40 5.30 7.29
C ASN A 42 2.42 6.24 6.62
N ILE A 43 2.90 7.39 6.18
CA ILE A 43 2.18 8.23 5.25
C ILE A 43 2.55 7.83 3.83
N GLY A 44 1.59 7.89 2.93
CA GLY A 44 1.88 7.50 1.56
C GLY A 44 0.85 8.00 0.61
N GLY A 45 1.24 8.02 -0.65
CA GLY A 45 0.32 8.42 -1.68
C GLY A 45 1.00 8.86 -2.96
N VAL A 46 0.14 9.26 -3.86
CA VAL A 46 0.49 9.76 -5.19
C VAL A 46 0.48 11.28 -5.15
N GLY A 47 1.47 11.90 -5.78
CA GLY A 47 1.44 13.34 -6.07
C GLY A 47 1.75 14.25 -4.89
N PHE A 48 2.60 13.82 -3.96
CA PHE A 48 3.14 14.75 -2.98
C PHE A 48 3.96 15.83 -3.64
N THR A 49 3.58 17.08 -3.42
CA THR A 49 4.50 18.19 -3.59
C THR A 49 5.38 18.33 -2.35
N PRO A 50 6.58 18.95 -2.46
CA PRO A 50 7.45 19.19 -1.31
C PRO A 50 6.73 19.87 -0.13
N ALA A 51 5.96 20.90 -0.41
CA ALA A 51 5.18 21.62 0.62
C ALA A 51 4.11 20.72 1.27
N ALA A 52 3.41 19.90 0.48
CA ALA A 52 2.40 18.99 0.98
C ALA A 52 3.02 17.91 1.86
N LEU A 53 4.18 17.35 1.47
CA LEU A 53 4.89 16.35 2.25
C LEU A 53 5.33 16.91 3.61
N ARG A 54 5.98 18.10 3.63
CA ARG A 54 6.38 18.77 4.90
C ARG A 54 5.18 19.00 5.81
N LYS A 55 4.09 19.53 5.25
CA LYS A 55 2.87 19.77 6.01
C LYS A 55 2.32 18.46 6.62
N THR A 56 2.26 17.39 5.83
CA THR A 56 1.73 16.08 6.29
C THR A 56 2.60 15.49 7.38
N ILE A 57 3.93 15.52 7.23
CA ILE A 57 4.86 15.05 8.28
C ILE A 57 4.73 15.91 9.54
N GLY A 58 4.60 17.23 9.40
CA GLY A 58 4.40 18.13 10.54
C GLY A 58 3.12 17.83 11.33
N LEU A 59 2.03 17.51 10.63
CA LEU A 59 0.76 17.09 11.28
C LEU A 59 0.94 15.73 11.98
N LEU A 60 1.55 14.74 11.31
CA LEU A 60 1.84 13.45 11.93
C LEU A 60 2.65 13.61 13.24
N LYS A 61 3.75 14.36 13.20
CA LYS A 61 4.59 14.60 14.38
C LYS A 61 3.85 15.33 15.51
N LYS A 62 2.90 16.20 15.15
CA LYS A 62 2.05 16.87 16.15
C LYS A 62 1.23 15.87 16.94
N ASP A 63 0.70 14.84 16.28
CA ASP A 63 -0.19 13.84 16.85
C ASP A 63 0.56 12.65 17.51
N LEU A 64 1.88 12.55 17.33
CA LEU A 64 2.69 11.58 18.06
C LEU A 64 2.73 11.91 19.55
N VAL A 65 2.50 10.90 20.39
CA VAL A 65 2.67 10.98 21.86
C VAL A 65 4.14 11.10 22.19
N ASP A 66 4.95 10.12 21.77
CA ASP A 66 6.41 10.24 21.77
C ASP A 66 6.84 10.92 20.48
N LYS A 67 7.40 12.12 20.56
CA LYS A 67 7.85 12.91 19.40
C LYS A 67 8.99 12.25 18.62
N ASN A 68 9.64 11.23 19.19
CA ASN A 68 10.67 10.43 18.55
C ASN A 68 10.14 9.09 18.03
N ALA A 69 8.83 8.81 18.14
CA ALA A 69 8.27 7.59 17.62
C ALA A 69 8.52 7.47 16.11
N PRO A 70 8.92 6.29 15.60
CA PRO A 70 9.26 6.12 14.20
C PRO A 70 8.02 6.19 13.29
N PHE A 71 8.24 6.72 12.10
CA PHE A 71 7.26 6.73 11.01
C PHE A 71 7.98 6.51 9.67
N GLY A 72 7.23 6.09 8.65
CA GLY A 72 7.75 5.93 7.29
C GLY A 72 7.05 6.81 6.26
N VAL A 73 7.68 6.93 5.10
CA VAL A 73 7.14 7.65 3.94
C VAL A 73 7.16 6.75 2.71
N ASP A 74 6.00 6.57 2.09
CA ASP A 74 5.80 5.76 0.87
C ASP A 74 5.59 6.67 -0.34
N LEU A 75 6.42 6.48 -1.38
CA LEU A 75 6.28 7.13 -2.66
C LEU A 75 6.10 6.10 -3.79
N LEU A 76 5.24 6.42 -4.73
CA LEU A 76 5.06 5.62 -5.95
C LEU A 76 6.03 6.11 -7.03
N LEU A 77 7.01 5.28 -7.38
CA LEU A 77 8.08 5.59 -8.34
C LEU A 77 8.04 4.64 -9.54
N PRO A 78 7.04 4.74 -10.44
CA PRO A 78 7.02 3.91 -11.63
C PRO A 78 8.20 4.24 -12.55
N GLN A 79 8.77 3.23 -13.19
CA GLN A 79 9.74 3.46 -14.25
C GLN A 79 9.06 4.20 -15.40
N VAL A 80 9.68 5.29 -15.88
CA VAL A 80 9.25 6.07 -17.04
C VAL A 80 10.31 5.98 -18.14
N GLY A 81 9.88 5.81 -19.41
CA GLY A 81 10.80 5.64 -20.53
C GLY A 81 11.48 4.26 -20.58
N GLY A 82 12.42 4.07 -21.52
CA GLY A 82 13.30 2.89 -21.54
C GLY A 82 12.59 1.52 -21.59
N GLY A 83 11.48 1.37 -22.35
CA GLY A 83 10.70 0.12 -22.43
C GLY A 83 9.69 -0.08 -21.30
N ALA A 84 9.50 0.91 -20.48
CA ALA A 84 8.42 0.92 -19.47
C ALA A 84 7.02 0.95 -20.13
N ARG A 85 5.96 0.67 -19.35
CA ARG A 85 4.58 0.82 -19.83
C ARG A 85 4.34 2.25 -20.30
N LYS A 86 3.72 2.44 -21.45
CA LYS A 86 3.41 3.76 -22.01
C LYS A 86 2.53 4.62 -21.11
N THR A 87 1.66 3.98 -20.30
CA THR A 87 0.78 4.65 -19.35
C THR A 87 1.49 5.11 -18.07
N ASN A 88 2.78 4.74 -17.86
CA ASN A 88 3.50 5.18 -16.68
C ASN A 88 3.81 6.68 -16.76
N LYS A 89 3.59 7.36 -15.65
CA LYS A 89 3.90 8.79 -15.47
C LYS A 89 4.77 8.97 -14.23
N ASP A 90 5.58 9.99 -14.22
CA ASP A 90 6.28 10.42 -13.00
C ASP A 90 5.27 11.07 -12.05
N TYR A 91 4.97 10.39 -10.94
CA TYR A 91 4.04 10.90 -9.93
C TYR A 91 4.65 11.97 -9.02
N THR A 92 5.96 12.22 -9.13
CA THR A 92 6.65 13.28 -8.37
C THR A 92 6.76 14.59 -9.15
N ALA A 93 6.38 14.58 -10.42
CA ALA A 93 6.53 15.73 -11.33
C ALA A 93 7.96 16.32 -11.32
N GLY A 94 8.98 15.46 -11.23
CA GLY A 94 10.39 15.86 -11.17
C GLY A 94 10.89 16.27 -9.78
N ALA A 95 10.03 16.33 -8.77
CA ALA A 95 10.39 16.78 -7.42
C ALA A 95 11.03 15.68 -6.55
N LEU A 96 11.29 14.47 -7.08
CA LEU A 96 11.84 13.36 -6.29
C LEU A 96 13.10 13.76 -5.48
N PRO A 97 14.09 14.51 -6.02
CA PRO A 97 15.26 14.90 -5.24
C PRO A 97 14.91 15.71 -3.99
N GLU A 98 14.00 16.68 -4.11
CA GLU A 98 13.56 17.50 -2.98
C GLU A 98 12.71 16.70 -1.98
N LEU A 99 11.86 15.78 -2.45
CA LEU A 99 11.12 14.88 -1.58
C LEU A 99 12.04 13.98 -0.77
N VAL A 100 13.13 13.47 -1.37
CA VAL A 100 14.16 12.68 -0.67
C VAL A 100 14.83 13.51 0.43
N ASP A 101 15.18 14.77 0.11
CA ASP A 101 15.77 15.68 1.11
C ASP A 101 14.84 15.92 2.29
N ILE A 102 13.57 16.20 2.04
CA ILE A 102 12.56 16.38 3.08
C ILE A 102 12.44 15.13 3.97
N ILE A 103 12.37 13.93 3.38
CA ILE A 103 12.26 12.67 4.15
C ILE A 103 13.46 12.50 5.10
N ILE A 104 14.66 12.86 4.63
CA ILE A 104 15.88 12.80 5.43
C ILE A 104 15.87 13.87 6.53
N GLU A 105 15.60 15.12 6.20
CA GLU A 105 15.54 16.25 7.15
C GLU A 105 14.51 15.98 8.25
N GLU A 106 13.36 15.42 7.88
CA GLU A 106 12.29 15.07 8.80
C GLU A 106 12.53 13.76 9.56
N LYS A 107 13.68 13.11 9.34
CA LYS A 107 14.12 11.91 10.05
C LYS A 107 13.08 10.77 10.01
N ALA A 108 12.50 10.50 8.85
CA ALA A 108 11.70 9.30 8.68
C ALA A 108 12.53 8.06 9.00
N ALA A 109 11.93 7.08 9.66
CA ALA A 109 12.60 5.84 10.04
C ALA A 109 12.68 4.84 8.87
N LEU A 110 11.87 5.02 7.84
CA LEU A 110 11.78 4.14 6.67
C LEU A 110 11.36 4.93 5.44
N PHE A 111 12.05 4.71 4.32
CA PHE A 111 11.56 5.09 3.01
C PHE A 111 10.99 3.86 2.28
N ILE A 112 9.78 4.00 1.72
CA ILE A 112 9.12 2.95 0.97
C ILE A 112 8.99 3.38 -0.49
N CYS A 113 9.35 2.49 -1.41
CA CYS A 113 9.15 2.66 -2.84
C CYS A 113 8.13 1.64 -3.35
N ALA A 114 7.00 2.12 -3.86
CA ALA A 114 5.96 1.31 -4.46
C ALA A 114 5.92 1.45 -5.99
N VAL A 115 5.31 0.48 -6.68
CA VAL A 115 5.01 0.45 -8.12
C VAL A 115 6.25 0.25 -9.02
N GLY A 116 7.41 0.73 -8.62
CA GLY A 116 8.69 0.55 -9.32
C GLY A 116 9.81 0.15 -8.36
N VAL A 117 11.04 0.32 -8.82
CA VAL A 117 12.26 0.11 -8.04
C VAL A 117 12.86 1.48 -7.74
N PRO A 118 13.32 1.74 -6.50
CA PRO A 118 13.90 3.03 -6.16
C PRO A 118 15.19 3.27 -6.98
N PRO A 119 15.43 4.51 -7.46
CA PRO A 119 16.68 4.81 -8.14
C PRO A 119 17.86 4.71 -7.18
N LYS A 120 18.96 4.12 -7.66
CA LYS A 120 20.16 3.85 -6.85
C LYS A 120 20.66 5.07 -6.08
N TRP A 121 20.68 6.25 -6.71
CA TRP A 121 21.12 7.49 -6.06
C TRP A 121 20.28 7.86 -4.84
N ALA A 122 18.95 7.59 -4.87
CA ALA A 122 18.08 7.86 -3.74
C ALA A 122 18.32 6.86 -2.61
N VAL A 123 18.52 5.58 -2.93
CA VAL A 123 18.90 4.56 -1.94
C VAL A 123 20.19 4.96 -1.24
N ASP A 124 21.24 5.31 -2.00
CA ASP A 124 22.55 5.71 -1.46
C ASP A 124 22.42 6.94 -0.55
N LYS A 125 21.55 7.90 -0.92
CA LYS A 125 21.30 9.10 -0.13
C LYS A 125 20.58 8.79 1.19
N PHE A 126 19.57 7.92 1.16
CA PHE A 126 18.90 7.43 2.38
C PHE A 126 19.87 6.66 3.28
N HIS A 127 20.68 5.76 2.72
CA HIS A 127 21.68 5.02 3.47
C HIS A 127 22.72 5.92 4.13
N SER A 128 23.17 6.98 3.43
CA SER A 128 24.07 7.98 4.02
C SER A 128 23.46 8.71 5.21
N ALA A 129 22.13 8.78 5.28
CA ALA A 129 21.39 9.34 6.42
C ALA A 129 20.98 8.27 7.46
N GLY A 130 21.36 7.00 7.27
CA GLY A 130 21.00 5.89 8.15
C GLY A 130 19.54 5.43 8.05
N ILE A 131 18.86 5.78 6.95
CA ILE A 131 17.45 5.44 6.71
C ILE A 131 17.36 4.18 5.82
N PRO A 132 16.79 3.07 6.30
CA PRO A 132 16.56 1.89 5.49
C PRO A 132 15.51 2.12 4.40
N VAL A 133 15.64 1.36 3.31
CA VAL A 133 14.77 1.43 2.14
C VAL A 133 14.03 0.13 1.95
N MET A 134 12.70 0.20 1.81
CA MET A 134 11.84 -0.92 1.47
C MET A 134 11.29 -0.78 0.06
N ASN A 135 11.32 -1.86 -0.72
CA ASN A 135 10.67 -1.91 -2.04
C ASN A 135 9.47 -2.85 -2.03
N MET A 136 8.35 -2.41 -2.58
CA MET A 136 7.15 -3.24 -2.72
C MET A 136 7.17 -4.02 -4.03
N ILE A 137 6.91 -5.33 -3.96
CA ILE A 137 6.85 -6.22 -5.12
C ILE A 137 5.60 -7.09 -5.08
N GLY A 138 5.08 -7.44 -6.26
CA GLY A 138 3.95 -8.37 -6.42
C GLY A 138 4.35 -9.69 -7.11
N ALA A 139 5.63 -9.95 -7.33
CA ALA A 139 6.11 -11.19 -7.95
C ALA A 139 7.58 -11.46 -7.60
N VAL A 140 7.95 -12.74 -7.44
CA VAL A 140 9.32 -13.18 -7.08
C VAL A 140 10.38 -12.68 -8.06
N LYS A 141 10.06 -12.62 -9.36
CA LYS A 141 10.98 -12.12 -10.41
C LYS A 141 11.48 -10.69 -10.19
N HIS A 142 10.84 -9.90 -9.31
CA HIS A 142 11.25 -8.53 -9.00
C HIS A 142 12.26 -8.44 -7.85
N VAL A 143 12.49 -9.54 -7.10
CA VAL A 143 13.42 -9.57 -5.97
C VAL A 143 14.85 -9.18 -6.41
N GLY A 144 15.35 -9.75 -7.52
CA GLY A 144 16.69 -9.44 -8.02
C GLY A 144 16.93 -7.95 -8.24
N LYS A 145 16.01 -7.28 -8.96
CA LYS A 145 16.12 -5.84 -9.22
C LYS A 145 16.02 -4.98 -7.95
N ALA A 146 15.18 -5.37 -6.99
CA ALA A 146 15.11 -4.69 -5.71
C ALA A 146 16.43 -4.79 -4.93
N LEU A 147 17.04 -5.99 -4.88
CA LEU A 147 18.33 -6.22 -4.24
C LEU A 147 19.47 -5.47 -4.94
N GLU A 148 19.49 -5.43 -6.27
CA GLU A 148 20.46 -4.67 -7.08
C GLU A 148 20.38 -3.16 -6.79
N ALA A 149 19.21 -2.63 -6.51
CA ALA A 149 19.02 -1.24 -6.08
C ALA A 149 19.57 -0.98 -4.66
N GLY A 150 19.79 -2.03 -3.86
CA GLY A 150 20.35 -1.93 -2.53
C GLY A 150 19.30 -1.81 -1.41
N VAL A 151 18.08 -2.33 -1.62
CA VAL A 151 17.05 -2.25 -0.59
C VAL A 151 17.35 -3.15 0.61
N ASP A 152 16.85 -2.74 1.78
CA ASP A 152 17.06 -3.41 3.07
C ASP A 152 15.88 -4.32 3.45
N LEU A 153 14.69 -3.96 2.95
CA LEU A 153 13.46 -4.73 3.14
C LEU A 153 12.72 -4.90 1.81
N ILE A 154 12.02 -6.01 1.69
CA ILE A 154 11.09 -6.27 0.58
C ILE A 154 9.70 -6.47 1.14
N CYS A 155 8.76 -5.61 0.75
CA CYS A 155 7.34 -5.83 1.00
C CYS A 155 6.76 -6.66 -0.14
N ALA A 156 6.39 -7.91 0.16
CA ALA A 156 5.79 -8.82 -0.81
C ALA A 156 4.26 -8.76 -0.69
N GLN A 157 3.60 -8.17 -1.69
CA GLN A 157 2.14 -8.01 -1.68
C GLN A 157 1.47 -9.01 -2.62
N GLY A 158 0.70 -9.93 -2.04
CA GLY A 158 -0.10 -10.90 -2.79
C GLY A 158 -1.27 -10.29 -3.54
N GLY A 159 -1.84 -11.06 -4.45
CA GLY A 159 -2.93 -10.65 -5.33
C GLY A 159 -4.22 -10.26 -4.64
N GLU A 160 -4.39 -10.63 -3.38
CA GLU A 160 -5.52 -10.25 -2.52
C GLU A 160 -5.45 -8.81 -2.02
N GLY A 161 -4.29 -8.15 -2.15
CA GLY A 161 -4.07 -6.78 -1.72
C GLY A 161 -4.89 -5.77 -2.50
N GLY A 162 -5.28 -4.67 -1.84
CA GLY A 162 -5.90 -3.51 -2.47
C GLY A 162 -4.88 -2.63 -3.20
N GLY A 163 -5.35 -1.81 -4.12
CA GLY A 163 -4.48 -0.96 -4.94
C GLY A 163 -3.61 -1.75 -5.91
N HIS A 164 -2.47 -1.19 -6.30
CA HIS A 164 -1.56 -1.86 -7.22
C HIS A 164 -1.06 -3.18 -6.63
N THR A 165 -1.26 -4.28 -7.36
CA THR A 165 -0.93 -5.62 -6.86
C THR A 165 -0.51 -6.55 -8.00
N GLY A 166 0.22 -7.60 -7.62
CA GLY A 166 0.52 -8.74 -8.50
C GLY A 166 -0.68 -9.67 -8.67
N ASP A 167 -0.42 -10.88 -9.15
CA ASP A 167 -1.43 -11.92 -9.37
C ASP A 167 -1.23 -13.15 -8.48
N THR A 168 -0.04 -13.28 -7.92
CA THR A 168 0.31 -14.42 -7.09
C THR A 168 -0.35 -14.29 -5.72
N ALA A 169 -1.03 -15.34 -5.28
CA ALA A 169 -1.64 -15.41 -3.95
C ALA A 169 -0.60 -15.22 -2.84
N THR A 170 -1.00 -14.57 -1.75
CA THR A 170 -0.13 -14.26 -0.60
C THR A 170 0.56 -15.50 -0.04
N ALA A 171 -0.18 -16.59 0.15
CA ALA A 171 0.38 -17.86 0.68
C ALA A 171 1.42 -18.53 -0.23
N ILE A 172 1.47 -18.16 -1.52
CA ILE A 172 2.46 -18.65 -2.47
C ILE A 172 3.62 -17.66 -2.59
N LEU A 173 3.32 -16.35 -2.65
CA LEU A 173 4.30 -15.32 -2.86
C LEU A 173 5.28 -15.19 -1.70
N LEU A 174 4.76 -15.12 -0.45
CA LEU A 174 5.58 -14.81 0.72
C LEU A 174 6.71 -15.83 0.95
N PRO A 175 6.47 -17.16 1.02
CA PRO A 175 7.55 -18.12 1.23
C PRO A 175 8.56 -18.12 0.07
N LYS A 176 8.12 -17.86 -1.16
CA LYS A 176 9.04 -17.78 -2.32
C LYS A 176 9.90 -16.53 -2.31
N VAL A 177 9.38 -15.40 -1.83
CA VAL A 177 10.19 -14.19 -1.62
C VAL A 177 11.15 -14.40 -0.45
N ALA A 178 10.71 -15.01 0.65
CA ALA A 178 11.59 -15.35 1.77
C ALA A 178 12.74 -16.28 1.35
N ASP A 179 12.47 -17.27 0.51
CA ASP A 179 13.52 -18.12 -0.08
C ASP A 179 14.48 -17.33 -0.97
N ALA A 180 13.96 -16.41 -1.80
CA ALA A 180 14.76 -15.64 -2.75
C ALA A 180 15.72 -14.63 -2.07
N VAL A 181 15.37 -14.15 -0.86
CA VAL A 181 16.24 -13.23 -0.09
C VAL A 181 17.16 -13.98 0.88
N ARG A 182 17.04 -15.29 1.02
CA ARG A 182 17.85 -16.08 1.96
C ARG A 182 19.34 -15.88 1.68
N GLY A 183 20.10 -15.50 2.70
CA GLY A 183 21.53 -15.22 2.60
C GLY A 183 21.89 -13.89 1.93
N LYS A 184 20.91 -13.06 1.58
CA LYS A 184 21.14 -11.70 1.10
C LYS A 184 21.21 -10.74 2.29
N MET A 185 22.20 -9.85 2.26
CA MET A 185 22.46 -8.90 3.37
C MET A 185 22.05 -7.49 2.95
N SER A 186 21.45 -6.77 3.86
CA SER A 186 21.15 -5.34 3.72
C SER A 186 22.47 -4.55 3.64
N PRO A 187 22.63 -3.69 2.64
CA PRO A 187 23.84 -2.86 2.53
C PRO A 187 23.96 -1.85 3.68
N LEU A 188 22.83 -1.37 4.22
CA LEU A 188 22.83 -0.41 5.33
C LEU A 188 23.17 -1.07 6.67
N THR A 189 22.53 -2.19 7.00
CA THR A 189 22.59 -2.75 8.35
C THR A 189 23.59 -3.88 8.51
N GLY A 190 24.05 -4.49 7.41
CA GLY A 190 24.86 -5.71 7.43
C GLY A 190 24.10 -6.94 8.00
N ARG A 191 22.78 -6.83 8.22
CA ARG A 191 21.91 -7.93 8.66
C ARG A 191 21.17 -8.52 7.45
N PRO A 192 20.54 -9.70 7.56
CA PRO A 192 19.73 -10.25 6.48
C PRO A 192 18.65 -9.31 6.00
N VAL A 193 18.44 -9.24 4.68
CA VAL A 193 17.31 -8.52 4.07
C VAL A 193 16.02 -9.10 4.60
N GLN A 194 15.10 -8.23 5.03
CA GLN A 194 13.85 -8.63 5.66
C GLN A 194 12.71 -8.69 4.67
N VAL A 195 11.76 -9.60 4.90
CA VAL A 195 10.50 -9.68 4.14
C VAL A 195 9.35 -9.19 5.01
N VAL A 196 8.54 -8.31 4.46
CA VAL A 196 7.28 -7.83 5.06
C VAL A 196 6.12 -8.39 4.24
N GLY A 197 5.21 -9.09 4.90
CA GLY A 197 4.07 -9.70 4.23
C GLY A 197 2.92 -8.72 4.03
N ALA A 198 2.32 -8.71 2.83
CA ALA A 198 1.20 -7.84 2.48
C ALA A 198 0.18 -8.56 1.59
N GLY A 199 -1.06 -8.08 1.61
CA GLY A 199 -2.16 -8.62 0.81
C GLY A 199 -3.04 -9.59 1.60
N GLY A 200 -4.31 -9.21 1.83
CA GLY A 200 -5.29 -10.04 2.52
C GLY A 200 -5.14 -10.17 4.04
N ILE A 201 -4.21 -9.44 4.64
CA ILE A 201 -3.92 -9.53 6.08
C ILE A 201 -4.78 -8.51 6.82
N PHE A 202 -5.58 -8.97 7.80
CA PHE A 202 -6.53 -8.12 8.51
C PHE A 202 -6.68 -8.47 10.00
N ASP A 203 -6.13 -9.57 10.47
CA ASP A 203 -6.20 -10.05 11.86
C ASP A 203 -4.91 -10.73 12.33
N GLY A 204 -4.90 -11.21 13.58
CA GLY A 204 -3.75 -11.87 14.18
C GLY A 204 -3.39 -13.20 13.53
N ARG A 205 -4.34 -13.92 12.93
CA ARG A 205 -4.07 -15.18 12.21
C ARG A 205 -3.24 -14.89 10.97
N GLY A 206 -3.57 -13.80 10.26
CA GLY A 206 -2.78 -13.33 9.11
C GLY A 206 -1.36 -12.93 9.51
N LEU A 207 -1.18 -12.23 10.64
CA LEU A 207 0.14 -11.90 11.16
C LEU A 207 0.93 -13.15 11.53
N ALA A 208 0.34 -14.10 12.29
CA ALA A 208 1.00 -15.36 12.66
C ALA A 208 1.42 -16.17 11.43
N ALA A 209 0.55 -16.28 10.43
CA ALA A 209 0.84 -16.97 9.18
C ALA A 209 2.00 -16.33 8.43
N CYS A 210 2.06 -14.98 8.34
CA CYS A 210 3.17 -14.28 7.69
C CYS A 210 4.51 -14.55 8.40
N LEU A 211 4.52 -14.53 9.73
CA LEU A 211 5.73 -14.87 10.50
C LEU A 211 6.17 -16.31 10.21
N ALA A 212 5.24 -17.26 10.17
CA ALA A 212 5.53 -18.67 9.84
C ALA A 212 6.02 -18.86 8.40
N MET A 213 5.61 -17.99 7.47
CA MET A 213 6.09 -17.97 6.08
C MET A 213 7.44 -17.26 5.89
N GLY A 214 8.10 -16.82 6.97
CA GLY A 214 9.43 -16.20 6.94
C GLY A 214 9.43 -14.68 6.83
N CYS A 215 8.30 -14.02 7.04
CA CYS A 215 8.24 -12.57 7.13
C CYS A 215 8.68 -12.09 8.53
N SER A 216 9.21 -10.86 8.61
CA SER A 216 9.55 -10.20 9.87
C SER A 216 8.43 -9.30 10.41
N GLY A 217 7.36 -9.12 9.64
CA GLY A 217 6.18 -8.34 10.01
C GLY A 217 5.20 -8.22 8.84
N VAL A 218 4.18 -7.40 9.01
CA VAL A 218 3.11 -7.23 8.03
C VAL A 218 2.86 -5.78 7.66
N TRP A 219 2.40 -5.58 6.41
CA TRP A 219 1.95 -4.31 5.84
C TRP A 219 0.45 -4.39 5.62
N VAL A 220 -0.32 -3.60 6.36
CA VAL A 220 -1.78 -3.73 6.47
C VAL A 220 -2.47 -2.48 5.93
N GLY A 221 -3.36 -2.66 4.95
CA GLY A 221 -4.10 -1.57 4.32
C GLY A 221 -5.60 -1.60 4.66
N THR A 222 -6.36 -2.46 4.02
CA THR A 222 -7.83 -2.46 4.05
C THR A 222 -8.42 -2.50 5.46
N ARG A 223 -7.81 -3.25 6.40
CA ARG A 223 -8.23 -3.24 7.81
C ARG A 223 -8.16 -1.84 8.42
N PHE A 224 -7.09 -1.09 8.14
CA PHE A 224 -6.94 0.27 8.65
C PHE A 224 -7.79 1.31 7.91
N ILE A 225 -8.29 1.04 6.69
CA ILE A 225 -9.32 1.91 6.08
C ILE A 225 -10.59 1.90 6.94
N ALA A 226 -10.93 0.76 7.55
CA ALA A 226 -12.02 0.62 8.50
C ALA A 226 -11.56 0.94 9.94
N SER A 227 -10.87 2.06 10.14
CA SER A 227 -10.53 2.62 11.45
C SER A 227 -11.11 4.02 11.62
N ASP A 228 -11.19 4.47 12.87
CA ASP A 228 -11.73 5.79 13.20
C ASP A 228 -10.89 6.90 12.56
N GLU A 229 -9.56 6.78 12.63
CA GLU A 229 -8.59 7.79 12.19
C GLU A 229 -8.32 7.78 10.67
N ALA A 230 -8.85 6.79 9.94
CA ALA A 230 -8.66 6.75 8.49
C ALA A 230 -9.38 7.91 7.79
N GLY A 231 -8.64 8.61 6.94
CA GLY A 231 -9.17 9.68 6.09
C GLY A 231 -10.12 9.21 4.98
N ALA A 232 -10.38 7.92 4.87
CA ALA A 232 -11.31 7.35 3.91
C ALA A 232 -12.75 7.84 4.16
N GLY A 233 -13.44 8.23 3.09
CA GLY A 233 -14.82 8.71 3.18
C GLY A 233 -15.79 7.65 3.71
N PRO A 234 -16.94 8.05 4.31
CA PRO A 234 -17.90 7.13 4.92
C PRO A 234 -18.37 6.02 3.99
N LEU A 235 -18.58 6.32 2.71
CA LEU A 235 -19.01 5.32 1.71
C LEU A 235 -17.93 4.25 1.49
N HIS A 236 -16.64 4.60 1.50
CA HIS A 236 -15.57 3.62 1.37
C HIS A 236 -15.54 2.68 2.59
N LYS A 237 -15.61 3.25 3.81
CA LYS A 237 -15.71 2.45 5.04
C LYS A 237 -16.95 1.54 5.02
N GLN A 238 -18.11 2.06 4.61
CA GLN A 238 -19.34 1.28 4.48
C GLN A 238 -19.18 0.12 3.48
N LYS A 239 -18.58 0.35 2.31
CA LYS A 239 -18.33 -0.71 1.33
C LYS A 239 -17.45 -1.83 1.88
N ILE A 240 -16.48 -1.51 2.73
CA ILE A 240 -15.67 -2.53 3.40
C ILE A 240 -16.51 -3.36 4.36
N LEU A 241 -17.36 -2.72 5.18
CA LEU A 241 -18.16 -3.41 6.19
C LEU A 241 -19.29 -4.26 5.61
N SER A 242 -19.84 -3.86 4.47
CA SER A 242 -20.95 -4.56 3.80
C SER A 242 -20.52 -5.41 2.62
N GLY A 243 -19.24 -5.37 2.24
CA GLY A 243 -18.72 -6.04 1.06
C GLY A 243 -18.55 -7.55 1.26
N ASP A 244 -18.47 -8.27 0.15
CA ASP A 244 -18.17 -9.68 0.11
C ASP A 244 -16.83 -9.92 -0.63
N TYR A 245 -16.24 -11.09 -0.42
CA TYR A 245 -14.95 -11.51 -1.02
C TYR A 245 -14.94 -11.39 -2.55
N GLY A 246 -16.08 -11.60 -3.20
CA GLY A 246 -16.28 -11.51 -4.65
C GLY A 246 -16.47 -10.10 -5.19
N GLU A 247 -16.60 -9.06 -4.35
CA GLU A 247 -16.94 -7.72 -4.81
C GLU A 247 -15.74 -6.87 -5.22
N THR A 248 -14.53 -7.37 -5.12
CA THR A 248 -13.36 -6.68 -5.65
C THR A 248 -12.92 -7.28 -6.99
N VAL A 249 -12.31 -6.46 -7.82
CA VAL A 249 -11.74 -6.86 -9.11
C VAL A 249 -10.38 -6.22 -9.32
N ARG A 250 -9.49 -6.90 -10.03
CA ARG A 250 -8.24 -6.30 -10.52
C ARG A 250 -8.51 -5.72 -11.90
N THR A 251 -8.28 -4.43 -12.04
CA THR A 251 -8.48 -3.71 -13.31
C THR A 251 -7.24 -2.90 -13.69
N THR A 252 -7.12 -2.55 -14.96
CA THR A 252 -6.06 -1.68 -15.48
C THR A 252 -6.58 -0.32 -15.95
N ILE A 253 -7.87 -0.04 -15.81
CA ILE A 253 -8.53 1.15 -16.38
C ILE A 253 -7.94 2.46 -15.84
N TYR A 254 -7.48 2.50 -14.59
CA TYR A 254 -7.05 3.74 -13.92
C TYR A 254 -5.61 4.14 -14.19
N THR A 255 -4.69 3.17 -14.35
CA THR A 255 -3.25 3.45 -14.48
C THR A 255 -2.57 2.65 -15.58
N GLY A 256 -3.30 1.75 -16.27
CA GLY A 256 -2.70 0.76 -17.15
C GLY A 256 -1.91 -0.33 -16.39
N ARG A 257 -1.90 -0.29 -15.04
CA ARG A 257 -1.32 -1.31 -14.17
C ARG A 257 -2.42 -2.03 -13.39
N PRO A 258 -2.30 -3.35 -13.16
CA PRO A 258 -3.28 -4.06 -12.35
C PRO A 258 -3.38 -3.45 -10.95
N MET A 259 -4.60 -3.12 -10.56
CA MET A 259 -4.92 -2.66 -9.21
C MET A 259 -6.26 -3.24 -8.77
N ARG A 260 -6.37 -3.58 -7.49
CA ARG A 260 -7.61 -4.13 -6.93
C ARG A 260 -8.46 -3.03 -6.31
N VAL A 261 -9.71 -3.02 -6.72
CA VAL A 261 -10.74 -2.05 -6.33
C VAL A 261 -12.06 -2.77 -6.11
N PHE A 262 -13.01 -2.15 -5.41
CA PHE A 262 -14.40 -2.60 -5.44
C PHE A 262 -14.96 -2.48 -6.85
N LYS A 263 -15.76 -3.47 -7.26
CA LYS A 263 -16.52 -3.43 -8.51
C LYS A 263 -17.52 -2.27 -8.46
N THR A 264 -17.61 -1.55 -9.55
CA THR A 264 -18.66 -0.55 -9.79
C THR A 264 -19.26 -0.80 -11.18
N PRO A 265 -20.47 -0.32 -11.47
CA PRO A 265 -21.03 -0.42 -12.83
C PRO A 265 -20.10 0.14 -13.90
N TYR A 266 -19.37 1.22 -13.59
CA TYR A 266 -18.40 1.83 -14.48
C TYR A 266 -17.22 0.89 -14.81
N ILE A 267 -16.67 0.22 -13.79
CA ILE A 267 -15.59 -0.75 -14.00
C ILE A 267 -16.08 -1.94 -14.82
N GLN A 268 -17.30 -2.42 -14.53
CA GLN A 268 -17.89 -3.53 -15.26
C GLN A 268 -18.12 -3.20 -16.74
N ASP A 269 -18.57 -1.98 -17.06
CA ASP A 269 -18.72 -1.54 -18.43
C ASP A 269 -17.39 -1.59 -19.20
N TRP A 270 -16.31 -1.06 -18.62
CA TRP A 270 -14.99 -1.14 -19.24
C TRP A 270 -14.49 -2.57 -19.44
N GLU A 271 -14.64 -3.42 -18.44
CA GLU A 271 -14.12 -4.80 -18.46
C GLU A 271 -14.96 -5.73 -19.37
N GLN A 272 -16.27 -5.47 -19.54
CA GLN A 272 -17.17 -6.33 -20.29
C GLN A 272 -17.42 -5.82 -21.73
N ASN A 273 -17.59 -4.51 -21.89
CA ASN A 273 -18.05 -3.92 -23.14
C ASN A 273 -16.96 -3.15 -23.89
N ARG A 274 -15.97 -2.59 -23.17
CA ARG A 274 -14.98 -1.66 -23.73
C ARG A 274 -13.53 -2.18 -23.62
N MET A 275 -13.31 -3.46 -23.40
CA MET A 275 -11.99 -4.06 -23.26
C MET A 275 -11.07 -3.75 -24.44
N LYS A 276 -11.57 -3.83 -25.68
CA LYS A 276 -10.78 -3.54 -26.87
C LYS A 276 -10.34 -2.07 -26.91
N GLU A 277 -11.22 -1.15 -26.59
CA GLU A 277 -10.95 0.27 -26.50
C GLU A 277 -9.90 0.56 -25.41
N MET A 278 -10.07 -0.06 -24.23
CA MET A 278 -9.13 0.07 -23.12
C MET A 278 -7.69 -0.33 -23.53
N LEU A 279 -7.52 -1.45 -24.22
CA LEU A 279 -6.23 -1.92 -24.68
C LEU A 279 -5.60 -0.95 -25.70
N GLN A 280 -6.38 -0.43 -26.64
CA GLN A 280 -5.91 0.57 -27.63
C GLN A 280 -5.45 1.87 -26.96
N LEU A 281 -6.20 2.36 -25.98
CA LEU A 281 -5.83 3.55 -25.20
C LEU A 281 -4.53 3.32 -24.43
N GLN A 282 -4.40 2.16 -23.78
CA GLN A 282 -3.18 1.83 -23.03
C GLN A 282 -1.95 1.69 -23.95
N GLU A 283 -2.12 1.15 -25.15
CA GLU A 283 -1.07 1.12 -26.17
C GLU A 283 -0.66 2.52 -26.63
N SER A 284 -1.58 3.48 -26.59
CA SER A 284 -1.31 4.89 -26.88
C SER A 284 -0.75 5.66 -25.67
N GLY A 285 -0.63 5.00 -24.50
CA GLY A 285 -0.13 5.63 -23.27
C GLY A 285 -1.22 6.36 -22.46
N VAL A 286 -2.49 6.15 -22.79
CA VAL A 286 -3.62 6.78 -22.11
C VAL A 286 -4.30 5.78 -21.19
N PRO A 287 -4.40 6.01 -19.88
CA PRO A 287 -5.26 5.22 -19.01
C PRO A 287 -6.72 5.37 -19.43
N ALA A 288 -7.47 4.26 -19.48
CA ALA A 288 -8.79 4.22 -20.07
C ALA A 288 -9.79 5.22 -19.47
N TRP A 289 -9.78 5.39 -18.14
CA TRP A 289 -10.71 6.29 -17.44
C TRP A 289 -10.53 7.77 -17.82
N VAL A 290 -9.36 8.18 -18.30
CA VAL A 290 -9.06 9.58 -18.65
C VAL A 290 -9.98 10.10 -19.76
N VAL A 291 -10.44 9.24 -20.67
CA VAL A 291 -11.35 9.65 -21.78
C VAL A 291 -12.77 9.92 -21.30
N ASP A 292 -13.13 9.44 -20.11
CA ASP A 292 -14.47 9.60 -19.55
C ASP A 292 -14.56 10.74 -18.52
N VAL A 293 -13.42 11.39 -18.20
CA VAL A 293 -13.38 12.48 -17.21
C VAL A 293 -13.06 13.79 -17.93
N ASP A 294 -13.99 14.74 -17.89
CA ASP A 294 -13.78 16.07 -18.44
C ASP A 294 -12.96 16.96 -17.49
N GLY A 295 -12.00 17.72 -18.03
CA GLY A 295 -11.32 18.79 -17.29
C GLY A 295 -10.27 18.33 -16.28
N LEU A 296 -9.61 17.19 -16.49
CA LEU A 296 -8.47 16.78 -15.65
C LEU A 296 -7.24 17.67 -15.85
N GLU A 297 -7.25 18.85 -15.25
CA GLU A 297 -6.04 19.59 -14.94
C GLU A 297 -5.46 19.02 -13.64
N GLY A 298 -4.32 18.32 -13.71
CA GLY A 298 -3.60 17.84 -12.52
C GLY A 298 -3.32 16.34 -12.42
N GLY A 299 -3.73 15.53 -13.40
CA GLY A 299 -3.32 14.12 -13.48
C GLY A 299 -4.07 13.16 -12.52
N PHE A 300 -3.65 11.88 -12.56
CA PHE A 300 -4.25 10.74 -11.87
C PHE A 300 -4.48 10.92 -10.35
N SER A 301 -3.55 11.57 -9.65
CA SER A 301 -3.62 11.80 -8.21
C SER A 301 -4.78 12.70 -7.79
N VAL A 302 -5.09 13.70 -8.59
CA VAL A 302 -6.17 14.67 -8.28
C VAL A 302 -7.53 14.07 -8.64
N GLY A 303 -7.66 13.37 -9.77
CA GLY A 303 -8.93 12.78 -10.21
C GLY A 303 -9.44 11.65 -9.32
N ILE A 304 -8.54 10.79 -8.80
CA ILE A 304 -8.94 9.72 -7.85
C ILE A 304 -9.39 10.32 -6.52
N LEU A 305 -8.71 11.37 -6.05
CA LEU A 305 -9.00 11.98 -4.75
C LEU A 305 -10.20 12.94 -4.79
N GLN A 306 -10.53 13.53 -5.96
CA GLN A 306 -11.54 14.57 -6.08
C GLN A 306 -12.95 14.07 -6.47
N GLN A 307 -13.21 12.76 -6.49
CA GLN A 307 -14.55 12.23 -6.86
C GLN A 307 -15.08 12.83 -8.19
N ALA A 308 -14.23 12.82 -9.22
CA ALA A 308 -14.62 13.33 -10.54
C ALA A 308 -15.86 12.58 -11.04
N GLU A 309 -16.78 13.31 -11.69
CA GLU A 309 -17.93 12.70 -12.37
C GLU A 309 -17.40 11.80 -13.49
N VAL A 310 -17.62 10.50 -13.34
CA VAL A 310 -17.23 9.51 -14.34
C VAL A 310 -18.46 9.06 -15.07
N LEU A 311 -18.67 9.61 -16.26
CA LEU A 311 -19.75 9.25 -17.16
C LEU A 311 -19.22 8.30 -18.26
N THR A 312 -19.98 7.28 -18.60
CA THR A 312 -19.71 6.50 -19.82
C THR A 312 -19.93 7.38 -21.05
N GLN A 313 -19.31 7.04 -22.18
CA GLN A 313 -19.53 7.83 -23.42
C GLN A 313 -20.99 7.85 -23.87
N GLU A 314 -21.76 6.76 -23.63
CA GLU A 314 -23.19 6.75 -23.91
C GLU A 314 -23.98 7.69 -23.03
N GLU A 315 -23.65 7.76 -21.73
CA GLU A 315 -24.29 8.67 -20.80
C GLU A 315 -23.99 10.12 -21.15
N LYS A 316 -22.73 10.42 -21.54
CA LYS A 316 -22.36 11.75 -22.07
C LYS A 316 -23.17 12.12 -23.32
N LYS A 317 -23.27 11.19 -24.29
CA LYS A 317 -24.09 11.40 -25.52
C LYS A 317 -25.56 11.63 -25.20
N LYS A 318 -26.09 10.99 -24.15
CA LYS A 318 -27.49 11.13 -23.71
C LYS A 318 -27.69 12.32 -22.78
N GLY A 319 -26.64 13.10 -22.48
CA GLY A 319 -26.72 14.25 -21.57
C GLY A 319 -27.09 13.87 -20.13
N VAL A 320 -26.71 12.67 -19.67
CA VAL A 320 -27.00 12.20 -18.31
C VAL A 320 -26.26 13.07 -17.32
N GLN A 321 -26.99 13.58 -16.33
CA GLN A 321 -26.41 14.23 -15.17
C GLN A 321 -26.47 13.28 -13.99
N LEU A 322 -25.32 12.97 -13.39
CA LEU A 322 -25.26 12.12 -12.21
C LEU A 322 -25.69 12.92 -10.97
N SER A 323 -26.52 12.31 -10.15
CA SER A 323 -26.73 12.80 -8.80
C SER A 323 -25.42 12.70 -7.99
N ARG A 324 -25.28 13.49 -6.91
CA ARG A 324 -24.12 13.38 -5.99
C ARG A 324 -23.93 11.98 -5.43
N LYS A 325 -25.02 11.21 -5.29
CA LYS A 325 -24.97 9.82 -4.83
C LYS A 325 -24.33 8.93 -5.88
N GLU A 326 -24.81 9.00 -7.12
CA GLU A 326 -24.29 8.21 -8.24
C GLU A 326 -22.82 8.53 -8.53
N THR A 327 -22.42 9.80 -8.51
CA THR A 327 -21.01 10.22 -8.64
C THR A 327 -20.13 9.55 -7.58
N ARG A 328 -20.59 9.54 -6.33
CA ARG A 328 -19.85 8.89 -5.23
C ARG A 328 -19.78 7.38 -5.39
N GLU A 329 -20.86 6.73 -5.82
CA GLU A 329 -20.91 5.28 -6.01
C GLU A 329 -19.98 4.79 -7.13
N ARG A 330 -19.63 5.66 -8.07
CA ARG A 330 -18.67 5.39 -9.16
C ARG A 330 -17.23 5.70 -8.80
N GLY A 331 -16.96 6.14 -7.59
CA GLY A 331 -15.63 6.45 -7.10
C GLY A 331 -14.69 5.25 -7.13
N VAL A 332 -13.39 5.53 -7.04
CA VAL A 332 -12.35 4.49 -6.97
C VAL A 332 -12.16 4.08 -5.53
N PHE A 333 -12.58 2.87 -5.18
CA PHE A 333 -12.47 2.32 -3.83
C PHE A 333 -11.39 1.24 -3.79
N LEU A 334 -10.15 1.64 -3.52
CA LEU A 334 -9.02 0.72 -3.40
C LEU A 334 -9.20 -0.17 -2.17
N SER A 335 -9.39 -1.47 -2.38
CA SER A 335 -9.63 -2.42 -1.28
C SER A 335 -9.16 -3.81 -1.65
N GLY A 336 -8.59 -4.53 -0.68
CA GLY A 336 -8.25 -5.94 -0.82
C GLY A 336 -9.47 -6.85 -0.64
N GLN A 337 -9.31 -8.12 -0.98
CA GLN A 337 -10.36 -9.14 -0.82
C GLN A 337 -10.77 -9.35 0.64
N CYS A 338 -9.89 -9.04 1.60
CA CYS A 338 -10.21 -9.11 3.02
C CYS A 338 -11.31 -8.13 3.47
N ALA A 339 -11.77 -7.22 2.61
CA ALA A 339 -12.97 -6.42 2.89
C ALA A 339 -14.16 -7.29 3.31
N GLY A 340 -14.36 -8.46 2.67
CA GLY A 340 -15.41 -9.40 3.06
C GLY A 340 -15.28 -10.03 4.46
N ALA A 341 -14.15 -9.82 5.14
CA ALA A 341 -13.90 -10.34 6.49
C ALA A 341 -13.86 -9.24 7.57
N ILE A 342 -13.97 -7.97 7.19
CA ILE A 342 -13.91 -6.82 8.09
C ILE A 342 -15.32 -6.35 8.38
N THR A 343 -15.77 -6.47 9.62
CA THR A 343 -17.17 -6.26 10.02
C THR A 343 -17.36 -5.08 10.97
N ASP A 344 -16.28 -4.39 11.36
CA ASP A 344 -16.33 -3.30 12.32
C ASP A 344 -15.36 -2.16 11.99
N ILE A 345 -15.62 -0.99 12.57
CA ILE A 345 -14.72 0.15 12.62
C ILE A 345 -14.22 0.26 14.07
N LYS A 346 -12.91 0.43 14.23
CA LYS A 346 -12.25 0.53 15.54
C LYS A 346 -11.16 1.58 15.53
N PRO A 347 -10.74 2.11 16.67
CA PRO A 347 -9.51 2.87 16.78
C PRO A 347 -8.32 2.06 16.24
N ALA A 348 -7.42 2.70 15.48
CA ALA A 348 -6.28 2.03 14.87
C ALA A 348 -5.36 1.37 15.92
N GLY A 349 -5.22 1.98 17.08
CA GLY A 349 -4.48 1.40 18.21
C GLY A 349 -5.05 0.05 18.65
N GLN A 350 -6.37 -0.05 18.77
CA GLN A 350 -7.04 -1.30 19.12
C GLN A 350 -6.83 -2.38 18.04
N ILE A 351 -6.86 -1.99 16.77
CA ILE A 351 -6.58 -2.92 15.65
C ILE A 351 -5.17 -3.51 15.78
N VAL A 352 -4.16 -2.67 16.06
CA VAL A 352 -2.77 -3.13 16.26
C VAL A 352 -2.69 -4.12 17.42
N GLU A 353 -3.29 -3.79 18.56
CA GLU A 353 -3.28 -4.63 19.76
C GLU A 353 -3.96 -5.99 19.51
N GLU A 354 -5.16 -5.98 18.91
CA GLU A 354 -5.91 -7.21 18.59
C GLU A 354 -5.15 -8.10 17.60
N MET A 355 -4.50 -7.51 16.58
CA MET A 355 -3.69 -8.28 15.65
C MET A 355 -2.52 -8.97 16.35
N VAL A 356 -1.83 -8.28 17.24
CA VAL A 356 -0.68 -8.84 17.96
C VAL A 356 -1.10 -9.89 18.97
N GLN A 357 -2.14 -9.62 19.76
CA GLN A 357 -2.67 -10.58 20.72
C GLN A 357 -3.15 -11.85 20.01
N GLY A 358 -3.95 -11.71 18.97
CA GLY A 358 -4.43 -12.86 18.18
C GLY A 358 -3.29 -13.65 17.52
N ALA A 359 -2.22 -12.97 17.07
CA ALA A 359 -1.05 -13.66 16.52
C ALA A 359 -0.31 -14.49 17.59
N VAL A 360 -0.14 -13.94 18.79
CA VAL A 360 0.45 -14.66 19.93
C VAL A 360 -0.36 -15.90 20.26
N GLU A 361 -1.69 -15.78 20.37
CA GLU A 361 -2.59 -16.90 20.65
C GLU A 361 -2.51 -18.00 19.58
N GLN A 362 -2.46 -17.63 18.30
CA GLN A 362 -2.33 -18.60 17.21
C GLN A 362 -0.98 -19.31 17.22
N LEU A 363 0.13 -18.59 17.44
CA LEU A 363 1.45 -19.19 17.52
C LEU A 363 1.59 -20.14 18.71
N GLN A 364 1.01 -19.78 19.86
CA GLN A 364 0.95 -20.65 21.03
C GLN A 364 0.12 -21.90 20.76
N THR A 365 -1.06 -21.74 20.15
CA THR A 365 -1.91 -22.87 19.79
C THR A 365 -1.18 -23.81 18.82
N ALA A 366 -0.53 -23.26 17.80
CA ALA A 366 0.24 -24.05 16.84
C ALA A 366 1.42 -24.78 17.49
N SER A 367 2.06 -24.17 18.49
CA SER A 367 3.17 -24.81 19.21
C SER A 367 2.74 -26.07 19.96
N ASN A 368 1.46 -26.18 20.37
CA ASN A 368 0.92 -27.38 21.02
C ASN A 368 0.79 -28.59 20.08
N PHE A 369 0.89 -28.37 18.76
CA PHE A 369 0.90 -29.44 17.78
C PHE A 369 2.30 -30.05 17.58
N LEU A 370 3.33 -29.43 18.14
CA LEU A 370 4.67 -30.00 18.12
C LEU A 370 4.77 -31.12 19.14
N VAL A 371 5.08 -32.34 18.69
CA VAL A 371 5.41 -33.47 19.59
C VAL A 371 6.91 -33.40 19.88
N ALA A 372 7.28 -33.71 21.14
CA ALA A 372 8.68 -33.92 21.47
C ALA A 372 9.24 -35.04 20.56
N LYS A 373 10.45 -34.83 20.05
CA LYS A 373 11.12 -35.73 19.08
C LYS A 373 10.75 -37.16 19.20
N LEU A 374 10.32 -37.73 18.06
CA LEU A 374 10.32 -39.19 17.84
C LEU A 374 11.72 -39.74 18.01
#